data_ffd880dec556aee6783e49c4a75e41eb
#
_entry.id   ffd880dec556aee6783e49c4a75e41eb
#
_cell.length_a   1.000
_cell.length_b   1.000
_cell.length_c   1.000
_cell.angle_alpha   90.00
_cell.angle_beta   90.00
_cell.angle_gamma   90.00
#
_symmetry.space_group_name_H-M   'P 1'
#
loop_
_entity.id
_entity.type
_entity.pdbx_description
1 polymer ?
#
loop_
_entity_poly.entity_id
_entity_poly.type
_entity_poly.pdbx_seq_one_letter_code
_entity_poly.pdbx_strand_id
1 'polypeptide(L)'
;DIILGQNVTFDYSFLKQWAVNHKRTLSLNAYDTLKIARKCLPAEQSKKLEDLCEYFGVSRENAHRALDDAIETKQIFEKLLALMDEKGEPVESKPLVYKAKKQTPATAHQVRQLKELMAEYGIADVISWDNLTRSQASRLYDEYRSKYINRCEDGSE
;
A
#
# COMPACT_ATOMS: atom_id res chain seq x y z
N ASP A 1 14.86 5.03 -12.11
CA ASP A 1 13.52 5.14 -12.74
C ASP A 1 12.71 6.22 -12.05
N ILE A 2 11.80 6.87 -12.80
CA ILE A 2 10.89 7.90 -12.30
C ILE A 2 9.46 7.40 -12.48
N ILE A 3 8.64 7.56 -11.46
CA ILE A 3 7.22 7.23 -11.49
C ILE A 3 6.36 8.46 -11.20
N LEU A 4 5.12 8.44 -11.66
CA LEU A 4 4.09 9.41 -11.35
C LEU A 4 2.97 8.73 -10.55
N GLY A 5 2.47 9.39 -9.51
CA GLY A 5 1.34 8.87 -8.75
C GLY A 5 0.72 9.90 -7.80
N GLN A 6 -0.47 9.57 -7.37
CA GLN A 6 -1.20 10.32 -6.34
C GLN A 6 -0.90 9.69 -4.97
N ASN A 7 -0.24 10.43 -4.08
CA ASN A 7 0.22 9.92 -2.78
C ASN A 7 1.15 8.70 -2.92
N VAL A 8 1.99 8.72 -3.93
CA VAL A 8 2.83 7.59 -4.37
C VAL A 8 3.76 7.04 -3.29
N THR A 9 4.05 7.82 -2.25
CA THR A 9 4.83 7.35 -1.10
C THR A 9 4.15 6.19 -0.38
N PHE A 10 2.81 6.15 -0.38
CA PHE A 10 2.03 5.05 0.21
C PHE A 10 2.29 3.74 -0.54
N ASP A 11 2.11 3.73 -1.86
CA ASP A 11 2.35 2.55 -2.71
C ASP A 11 3.81 2.10 -2.66
N TYR A 12 4.74 3.06 -2.72
CA TYR A 12 6.17 2.78 -2.59
C TYR A 12 6.52 2.09 -1.27
N SER A 13 5.82 2.40 -0.18
CA SER A 13 6.07 1.78 1.11
C SER A 13 5.87 0.26 1.08
N PHE A 14 4.86 -0.23 0.37
CA PHE A 14 4.61 -1.67 0.16
C PHE A 14 5.68 -2.31 -0.73
N LEU A 15 5.98 -1.67 -1.86
CA LEU A 15 7.00 -2.16 -2.80
C LEU A 15 8.38 -2.22 -2.13
N LYS A 16 8.74 -1.19 -1.37
CA LYS A 16 10.02 -1.14 -0.64
C LYS A 16 10.09 -2.18 0.45
N GLN A 17 9.00 -2.39 1.20
CA GLN A 17 8.91 -3.42 2.21
C GLN A 17 9.06 -4.81 1.57
N TRP A 18 8.36 -5.06 0.45
CA TRP A 18 8.49 -6.30 -0.30
C TRP A 18 9.92 -6.54 -0.79
N ALA A 19 10.56 -5.54 -1.37
CA ALA A 19 11.94 -5.63 -1.86
C ALA A 19 12.91 -6.00 -0.72
N VAL A 20 12.80 -5.33 0.43
CA VAL A 20 13.64 -5.62 1.60
C VAL A 20 13.41 -7.06 2.11
N ASN A 21 12.16 -7.50 2.16
CA ASN A 21 11.80 -8.86 2.57
C ASN A 21 12.42 -9.93 1.65
N HIS A 22 12.61 -9.59 0.36
CA HIS A 22 13.20 -10.48 -0.64
C HIS A 22 14.69 -10.18 -0.90
N LYS A 23 15.36 -9.43 0.01
CA LYS A 23 16.78 -9.04 -0.10
C LYS A 23 17.10 -8.33 -1.42
N ARG A 24 16.14 -7.56 -1.94
CA ARG A 24 16.29 -6.74 -3.15
C ARG A 24 16.39 -5.27 -2.79
N THR A 25 17.11 -4.52 -3.62
CA THR A 25 17.16 -3.07 -3.54
C THR A 25 16.07 -2.47 -4.42
N LEU A 26 15.40 -1.43 -3.93
CA LEU A 26 14.47 -0.61 -4.69
C LEU A 26 14.74 0.86 -4.38
N SER A 27 14.98 1.64 -5.42
CA SER A 27 15.15 3.08 -5.33
C SER A 27 14.45 3.71 -6.53
N LEU A 28 13.50 4.61 -6.28
CA LEU A 28 12.71 5.28 -7.31
C LEU A 28 12.64 6.77 -6.98
N ASN A 29 12.61 7.59 -8.02
CA ASN A 29 12.19 8.98 -7.94
C ASN A 29 10.72 9.08 -8.34
N ALA A 30 10.01 10.09 -7.86
CA ALA A 30 8.61 10.26 -8.21
C ALA A 30 8.21 11.72 -8.36
N TYR A 31 7.22 11.93 -9.23
CA TYR A 31 6.31 13.05 -9.16
C TYR A 31 5.08 12.61 -8.34
N ASP A 32 4.81 13.32 -7.25
CA ASP A 32 3.67 13.03 -6.37
C ASP A 32 2.65 14.16 -6.49
N THR A 33 1.55 13.91 -7.18
CA THR A 33 0.50 14.91 -7.45
C THR A 33 -0.11 15.47 -6.18
N LEU A 34 -0.22 14.67 -5.10
CA LEU A 34 -0.67 15.16 -3.79
C LEU A 34 0.28 16.22 -3.24
N LYS A 35 1.59 16.01 -3.34
CA LYS A 35 2.58 16.95 -2.84
C LYS A 35 2.64 18.23 -3.66
N ILE A 36 2.47 18.11 -4.99
CA ILE A 36 2.41 19.25 -5.89
C ILE A 36 1.13 20.05 -5.63
N ALA A 37 -0.03 19.41 -5.56
CA ALA A 37 -1.31 20.06 -5.27
C ALA A 37 -1.31 20.82 -3.94
N ARG A 38 -0.64 20.28 -2.90
CA ARG A 38 -0.48 20.97 -1.62
C ARG A 38 0.33 22.27 -1.69
N LYS A 39 1.19 22.42 -2.71
CA LYS A 39 1.98 23.62 -2.92
C LYS A 39 1.22 24.70 -3.70
N CYS A 40 0.46 24.29 -4.71
CA CYS A 40 -0.13 25.25 -5.66
C CYS A 40 -1.60 25.54 -5.42
N LEU A 41 -2.34 24.68 -4.69
CA LEU A 41 -3.76 24.88 -4.42
C LEU A 41 -4.01 25.40 -3.00
N PRO A 42 -5.12 26.16 -2.79
CA PRO A 42 -5.53 26.64 -1.48
C PRO A 42 -5.67 25.50 -0.45
N ALA A 43 -5.46 25.82 0.83
CA ALA A 43 -5.51 24.82 1.91
C ALA A 43 -6.89 24.13 2.00
N GLU A 44 -7.96 24.89 1.76
CA GLU A 44 -9.36 24.49 1.84
C GLU A 44 -9.74 23.51 0.73
N GLN A 45 -9.04 23.56 -0.43
CA GLN A 45 -9.25 22.62 -1.52
C GLN A 45 -8.79 21.23 -1.12
N SER A 46 -9.67 20.25 -1.19
CA SER A 46 -9.31 18.84 -0.99
C SER A 46 -8.32 18.35 -2.05
N LYS A 47 -7.37 17.52 -1.65
CA LYS A 47 -6.33 16.98 -2.54
C LYS A 47 -6.51 15.49 -2.83
N LYS A 48 -7.70 14.94 -2.59
CA LYS A 48 -8.04 13.60 -3.07
C LYS A 48 -8.15 13.62 -4.59
N LEU A 49 -7.89 12.48 -5.25
CA LEU A 49 -7.92 12.39 -6.70
C LEU A 49 -9.28 12.81 -7.27
N GLU A 50 -10.36 12.31 -6.68
CA GLU A 50 -11.74 12.65 -7.06
C GLU A 50 -12.03 14.16 -7.02
N ASP A 51 -11.64 14.80 -5.92
CA ASP A 51 -11.88 16.24 -5.71
C ASP A 51 -10.99 17.10 -6.62
N LEU A 52 -9.79 16.61 -6.97
CA LEU A 52 -8.92 17.27 -7.94
C LEU A 52 -9.47 17.12 -9.37
N CYS A 53 -10.05 15.97 -9.72
CA CYS A 53 -10.71 15.78 -11.00
C CYS A 53 -11.87 16.75 -11.15
N GLU A 54 -12.72 16.89 -10.14
CA GLU A 54 -13.81 17.87 -10.12
C GLU A 54 -13.28 19.30 -10.27
N TYR A 55 -12.28 19.67 -9.46
CA TYR A 55 -11.68 21.01 -9.46
C TYR A 55 -11.09 21.40 -10.84
N PHE A 56 -10.46 20.46 -11.53
CA PHE A 56 -9.83 20.69 -12.84
C PHE A 56 -10.73 20.34 -14.03
N GLY A 57 -11.95 19.89 -13.80
CA GLY A 57 -12.89 19.47 -14.87
C GLY A 57 -12.41 18.23 -15.62
N VAL A 58 -11.73 17.30 -14.94
CA VAL A 58 -11.31 16.01 -15.50
C VAL A 58 -12.47 15.02 -15.36
N SER A 59 -12.92 14.44 -16.48
CA SER A 59 -14.02 13.48 -16.49
C SER A 59 -13.62 12.15 -15.82
N ARG A 60 -14.51 11.60 -15.00
CA ARG A 60 -14.37 10.30 -14.33
C ARG A 60 -15.49 9.36 -14.75
N GLU A 61 -15.29 8.60 -15.81
CA GLU A 61 -16.32 7.68 -16.33
C GLU A 61 -16.36 6.35 -15.57
N ASN A 62 -15.21 5.85 -15.14
CA ASN A 62 -15.07 4.55 -14.48
C ASN A 62 -14.20 4.64 -13.21
N ALA A 63 -14.64 5.41 -12.23
CA ALA A 63 -13.94 5.56 -10.97
C ALA A 63 -13.60 4.18 -10.32
N HIS A 64 -12.43 4.11 -9.67
CA HIS A 64 -11.90 2.91 -9.00
C HIS A 64 -11.41 1.79 -9.93
N ARG A 65 -11.20 2.08 -11.21
CA ARG A 65 -10.42 1.20 -12.08
C ARG A 65 -8.99 1.72 -12.15
N ALA A 66 -8.03 0.86 -11.88
CA ALA A 66 -6.62 1.25 -11.77
C ALA A 66 -6.06 1.99 -13.00
N LEU A 67 -6.51 1.61 -14.20
CA LEU A 67 -6.11 2.29 -15.43
C LEU A 67 -6.70 3.70 -15.53
N ASP A 68 -7.99 3.84 -15.21
CA ASP A 68 -8.68 5.12 -15.29
C ASP A 68 -8.12 6.09 -14.23
N ASP A 69 -7.89 5.62 -12.99
CA ASP A 69 -7.22 6.41 -11.93
C ASP A 69 -5.80 6.84 -12.35
N ALA A 70 -5.06 6.00 -13.10
CA ALA A 70 -3.74 6.36 -13.61
C ALA A 70 -3.81 7.44 -14.70
N ILE A 71 -4.79 7.37 -15.60
CA ILE A 71 -5.05 8.37 -16.66
C ILE A 71 -5.46 9.69 -16.02
N GLU A 72 -6.39 9.66 -15.06
CA GLU A 72 -6.82 10.83 -14.29
C GLU A 72 -5.63 11.47 -13.56
N THR A 73 -4.81 10.67 -12.90
CA THR A 73 -3.60 11.16 -12.23
C THR A 73 -2.65 11.87 -13.18
N LYS A 74 -2.47 11.35 -14.40
CA LYS A 74 -1.67 12.00 -15.44
C LYS A 74 -2.28 13.36 -15.85
N GLN A 75 -3.59 13.41 -16.10
CA GLN A 75 -4.27 14.64 -16.47
C GLN A 75 -4.20 15.71 -15.37
N ILE A 76 -4.38 15.30 -14.12
CA ILE A 76 -4.19 16.18 -12.95
C ILE A 76 -2.76 16.69 -12.87
N PHE A 77 -1.78 15.82 -13.09
CA PHE A 77 -0.37 16.23 -13.11
C PHE A 77 -0.08 17.31 -14.15
N GLU A 78 -0.61 17.18 -15.37
CA GLU A 78 -0.46 18.18 -16.44
C GLU A 78 -1.08 19.54 -16.05
N LYS A 79 -2.25 19.53 -15.38
CA LYS A 79 -2.89 20.76 -14.87
C LYS A 79 -2.07 21.40 -13.74
N LEU A 80 -1.55 20.59 -12.83
CA LEU A 80 -0.70 21.06 -11.75
C LEU A 80 0.63 21.63 -12.24
N LEU A 81 1.22 21.02 -13.28
CA LEU A 81 2.43 21.56 -13.93
C LEU A 81 2.18 22.95 -14.51
N ALA A 82 1.06 23.15 -15.21
CA ALA A 82 0.72 24.45 -15.76
C ALA A 82 0.59 25.54 -14.67
N LEU A 83 -0.08 25.21 -13.54
CA LEU A 83 -0.18 26.13 -12.40
C LEU A 83 1.17 26.44 -11.74
N MET A 84 2.07 25.47 -11.69
CA MET A 84 3.40 25.67 -11.10
C MET A 84 4.28 26.52 -12.04
N ASP A 85 4.15 26.32 -13.35
CA ASP A 85 4.85 27.11 -14.37
C ASP A 85 4.39 28.60 -14.34
N GLU A 86 3.10 28.85 -14.24
CA GLU A 86 2.53 30.21 -14.05
C GLU A 86 3.08 30.91 -12.80
N LYS A 87 3.42 30.14 -11.76
CA LYS A 87 4.04 30.65 -10.53
C LYS A 87 5.56 30.79 -10.64
N GLY A 88 6.17 30.36 -11.74
CA GLY A 88 7.62 30.31 -11.91
C GLY A 88 8.32 29.29 -10.99
N GLU A 89 7.61 28.28 -10.49
CA GLU A 89 8.14 27.26 -9.61
C GLU A 89 8.37 25.95 -10.38
N PRO A 90 9.62 25.49 -10.53
CA PRO A 90 9.91 24.25 -11.23
C PRO A 90 9.41 23.03 -10.42
N VAL A 91 8.90 22.04 -11.13
CA VAL A 91 8.49 20.77 -10.56
C VAL A 91 9.55 19.72 -10.90
N GLU A 92 10.19 19.20 -9.87
CA GLU A 92 11.22 18.16 -10.00
C GLU A 92 10.76 16.85 -9.37
N SER A 93 11.19 15.73 -9.96
CA SER A 93 11.03 14.42 -9.33
C SER A 93 11.89 14.32 -8.09
N LYS A 94 11.36 13.70 -7.03
CA LYS A 94 12.07 13.54 -5.76
C LYS A 94 12.26 12.06 -5.43
N PRO A 95 13.38 11.70 -4.80
CA PRO A 95 13.58 10.34 -4.34
C PRO A 95 12.51 9.94 -3.32
N LEU A 96 11.97 8.74 -3.50
CA LEU A 96 11.04 8.15 -2.55
C LEU A 96 11.82 7.53 -1.40
N VAL A 97 11.51 7.96 -0.20
CA VAL A 97 12.16 7.47 1.03
C VAL A 97 11.15 6.73 1.88
N TYR A 98 11.47 5.50 2.23
CA TYR A 98 10.71 4.69 3.17
C TYR A 98 11.65 3.82 4.01
N LYS A 99 11.50 3.89 5.33
CA LYS A 99 12.25 3.05 6.26
C LYS A 99 11.50 1.74 6.45
N ALA A 100 11.90 0.72 5.70
CA ALA A 100 11.31 -0.61 5.81
C ALA A 100 11.46 -1.18 7.24
N LYS A 101 10.42 -1.84 7.71
CA LYS A 101 10.44 -2.52 9.00
C LYS A 101 11.26 -3.80 8.88
N LYS A 102 12.15 -4.04 9.85
CA LYS A 102 12.85 -5.32 9.95
C LYS A 102 11.83 -6.42 10.23
N GLN A 103 11.90 -7.50 9.46
CA GLN A 103 11.16 -8.69 9.79
C GLN A 103 11.82 -9.35 11.01
N THR A 104 11.03 -9.58 12.05
CA THR A 104 11.45 -10.34 13.21
C THR A 104 10.93 -11.77 13.09
N PRO A 105 11.76 -12.80 13.37
CA PRO A 105 11.31 -14.19 13.39
C PRO A 105 10.11 -14.37 14.33
N ALA A 106 9.27 -15.32 14.03
CA ALA A 106 8.18 -15.73 14.93
C ALA A 106 8.75 -16.15 16.29
N THR A 107 8.05 -15.78 17.35
CA THR A 107 8.45 -16.21 18.69
C THR A 107 8.18 -17.70 18.87
N ALA A 108 8.91 -18.33 19.77
CA ALA A 108 8.68 -19.74 20.13
C ALA A 108 7.22 -19.97 20.60
N HIS A 109 6.63 -18.97 21.25
CA HIS A 109 5.22 -19.01 21.66
C HIS A 109 4.27 -19.03 20.45
N GLN A 110 4.46 -18.14 19.46
CA GLN A 110 3.64 -18.12 18.26
C GLN A 110 3.76 -19.40 17.43
N VAL A 111 4.98 -19.93 17.30
CA VAL A 111 5.23 -21.21 16.61
C VAL A 111 4.49 -22.35 17.31
N ARG A 112 4.56 -22.41 18.64
CA ARG A 112 3.86 -23.41 19.42
C ARG A 112 2.35 -23.30 19.27
N GLN A 113 1.77 -22.10 19.43
CA GLN A 113 0.34 -21.89 19.27
C GLN A 113 -0.16 -22.31 17.87
N LEU A 114 0.58 -21.99 16.80
CA LEU A 114 0.21 -22.43 15.46
C LEU A 114 0.25 -23.94 15.31
N LYS A 115 1.28 -24.61 15.85
CA LYS A 115 1.40 -26.08 15.82
C LYS A 115 0.28 -26.76 16.58
N GLU A 116 -0.07 -26.25 17.75
CA GLU A 116 -1.17 -26.74 18.56
C GLU A 116 -2.50 -26.60 17.81
N LEU A 117 -2.77 -25.43 17.24
CA LEU A 117 -3.98 -25.17 16.47
C LEU A 117 -4.06 -26.07 15.22
N MET A 118 -2.97 -26.22 14.49
CA MET A 118 -2.93 -27.09 13.31
C MET A 118 -3.17 -28.56 13.68
N ALA A 119 -2.61 -29.03 14.80
CA ALA A 119 -2.83 -30.40 15.27
C ALA A 119 -4.28 -30.62 15.72
N GLU A 120 -4.85 -29.67 16.45
CA GLU A 120 -6.22 -29.74 16.97
C GLU A 120 -7.27 -29.83 15.85
N TYR A 121 -7.09 -29.03 14.79
CA TYR A 121 -8.05 -28.95 13.67
C TYR A 121 -7.62 -29.72 12.42
N GLY A 122 -6.56 -30.54 12.49
CA GLY A 122 -6.10 -31.36 11.37
C GLY A 122 -5.66 -30.54 10.15
N ILE A 123 -5.07 -29.36 10.35
CA ILE A 123 -4.65 -28.47 9.26
C ILE A 123 -3.34 -28.99 8.65
N ALA A 124 -3.39 -29.36 7.38
CA ALA A 124 -2.25 -29.96 6.66
C ALA A 124 -1.39 -28.95 5.88
N ASP A 125 -1.53 -27.65 6.14
CA ASP A 125 -0.77 -26.62 5.43
C ASP A 125 0.73 -26.73 5.68
N VAL A 126 1.53 -26.56 4.62
CA VAL A 126 2.99 -26.61 4.72
C VAL A 126 3.54 -25.24 5.08
N ILE A 127 4.06 -25.10 6.28
CA ILE A 127 4.65 -23.86 6.79
C ILE A 127 6.17 -23.99 6.85
N SER A 128 6.88 -22.98 6.28
CA SER A 128 8.35 -22.87 6.44
C SER A 128 8.66 -22.25 7.81
N TRP A 129 8.76 -23.07 8.84
CA TRP A 129 8.94 -22.66 10.23
C TRP A 129 10.20 -21.82 10.47
N ASP A 130 11.31 -22.14 9.77
CA ASP A 130 12.59 -21.45 9.92
C ASP A 130 12.57 -20.00 9.37
N ASN A 131 11.68 -19.74 8.43
CA ASN A 131 11.54 -18.41 7.81
C ASN A 131 10.27 -17.69 8.25
N LEU A 132 9.50 -18.25 9.17
CA LEU A 132 8.26 -17.67 9.63
C LEU A 132 8.52 -16.40 10.44
N THR A 133 7.93 -15.29 9.99
CA THR A 133 8.03 -14.01 10.71
C THR A 133 6.90 -13.86 11.72
N ARG A 134 7.11 -12.98 12.71
CA ARG A 134 6.11 -12.66 13.74
C ARG A 134 4.78 -12.23 13.12
N SER A 135 4.82 -11.37 12.10
CA SER A 135 3.60 -10.88 11.42
C SER A 135 2.89 -11.99 10.64
N GLN A 136 3.65 -12.88 9.99
CA GLN A 136 3.08 -14.03 9.29
C GLN A 136 2.45 -15.03 10.27
N ALA A 137 3.11 -15.29 11.39
CA ALA A 137 2.59 -16.17 12.43
C ALA A 137 1.26 -15.66 13.00
N SER A 138 1.16 -14.36 13.33
CA SER A 138 -0.10 -13.77 13.81
C SER A 138 -1.19 -13.87 12.76
N ARG A 139 -0.91 -13.50 11.49
CA ARG A 139 -1.89 -13.56 10.42
C ARG A 139 -2.40 -15.00 10.16
N LEU A 140 -1.51 -15.98 10.12
CA LEU A 140 -1.89 -17.39 9.95
C LEU A 140 -2.75 -17.87 11.11
N TYR A 141 -2.40 -17.49 12.34
CA TYR A 141 -3.18 -17.83 13.51
C TYR A 141 -4.60 -17.28 13.44
N ASP A 142 -4.75 -16.00 13.07
CA ASP A 142 -6.06 -15.35 12.93
C ASP A 142 -6.87 -15.95 11.78
N GLU A 143 -6.22 -16.30 10.66
CA GLU A 143 -6.84 -16.93 9.50
C GLU A 143 -7.37 -18.34 9.86
N TYR A 144 -6.55 -19.17 10.50
CA TYR A 144 -6.95 -20.51 10.91
C TYR A 144 -8.04 -20.46 11.98
N ARG A 145 -7.93 -19.55 12.93
CA ARG A 145 -8.95 -19.34 13.94
C ARG A 145 -10.30 -18.97 13.32
N SER A 146 -10.30 -18.02 12.41
CA SER A 146 -11.51 -17.62 11.69
C SER A 146 -12.11 -18.74 10.85
N LYS A 147 -11.25 -19.53 10.19
CA LYS A 147 -11.70 -20.59 9.26
C LYS A 147 -12.19 -21.85 9.97
N TYR A 148 -11.57 -22.22 11.06
CA TYR A 148 -11.79 -23.52 11.71
C TYR A 148 -12.50 -23.44 13.06
N ILE A 149 -12.32 -22.38 13.86
CA ILE A 149 -12.94 -22.23 15.17
C ILE A 149 -14.32 -21.58 15.03
N ASN A 150 -14.42 -20.41 14.40
CA ASN A 150 -15.67 -19.67 14.32
C ASN A 150 -16.75 -20.39 13.46
N ARG A 151 -16.35 -21.32 12.56
CA ARG A 151 -17.31 -22.15 11.83
C ARG A 151 -17.92 -23.28 12.67
N CYS A 152 -17.27 -23.71 13.75
CA CYS A 152 -17.81 -24.73 14.62
C CYS A 152 -18.87 -24.17 15.59
N GLU A 153 -18.86 -22.85 15.82
CA GLU A 153 -19.87 -22.19 16.67
C GLU A 153 -21.19 -21.93 15.95
N ASP A 154 -21.17 -21.74 14.60
CA ASP A 154 -22.36 -21.52 13.78
C ASP A 154 -23.05 -22.81 13.29
N GLY A 155 -22.52 -23.99 13.62
CA GLY A 155 -22.99 -25.32 13.14
C GLY A 155 -23.78 -26.14 14.17
N SER A 156 -24.17 -25.57 15.28
CA SER A 156 -24.99 -26.26 16.30
C SER A 156 -26.40 -25.69 16.39
N GLU A 157 -27.20 -26.03 15.37
CA GLU A 157 -28.69 -26.15 15.47
C GLU A 157 -29.12 -27.39 14.70
#